data_ea24e7a1a4305f4ebd63a52a70bf553c
#
_entry.id   ea24e7a1a4305f4ebd63a52a70bf553c
#
_cell.length_a   1.000
_cell.length_b   1.000
_cell.length_c   1.000
_cell.angle_alpha   90.00
_cell.angle_beta   90.00
_cell.angle_gamma   90.00
#
_symmetry.space_group_name_H-M   'P 1'
#
loop_
_entity.id
_entity.type
_entity.pdbx_description
1 polymer ?
#
loop_
_entity_poly.entity_id
_entity_poly.type
_entity_poly.pdbx_seq_one_letter_code
_entity_poly.pdbx_strand_id
1 'polypeptide(L)'
;MNTTKTKKQTTAMARVVLLGLLMLLPMTVGAQRVLTLDSCRAMALRNNKQIGVAKTKQEINANLRKSARTKYLPQVNALGGYTWTSKEISILNDEQKSILGNLGVDVGGALQNSLAPLVSLLPAPAQAKVAQDLTHLTGLIDQTGQKMKNAFRTDTRNMFAGGVVVTQPVYMGGAITAANKIADINEDIAQNSFDAQRQNTLYHIDQAYWQVVSLRYKQKLAESFLDLMKKLNSDVQRLIEEGVATKGDGLSISVKENDAEIALTKVSDGLALARMLLCQLCGLPIDETITLADEVSEDIAVQEITVQPDVQQAVANRPELKLLQNTVDLTQQTTKELKALNLPQVMLTGGYAVTNPNTFNGFEKKFGGFWNLGVLVRVPVWNWNDTKYKVRASQGATTIANLELADAREKIELQVNQSSFRVNEANKKLAMAKANIAHAEENLRTANIGFREGFVSTTTVMEAHTTWLSAQSQLIDAEIDVKLSQVELQKALGTLE
;
A
#
# COMPACT_ATOMS: atom_id res chain seq x y z
N MET A 1 -9.50 76.61 8.02
CA MET A 1 -10.04 75.94 9.23
C MET A 1 -10.95 74.77 8.84
N ASN A 2 -10.59 73.93 7.82
CA ASN A 2 -11.48 72.85 7.31
C ASN A 2 -10.84 71.48 7.13
N THR A 3 -9.58 71.25 7.60
CA THR A 3 -8.86 69.99 7.42
C THR A 3 -8.87 69.09 8.67
N THR A 4 -9.32 69.58 9.83
CA THR A 4 -9.34 68.84 11.11
C THR A 4 -10.67 68.14 11.39
N LYS A 5 -11.76 68.47 10.70
CA LYS A 5 -13.07 67.82 10.87
C LYS A 5 -13.20 66.51 10.08
N THR A 6 -12.59 66.43 8.90
CA THR A 6 -12.61 65.25 8.03
C THR A 6 -11.78 64.08 8.59
N LYS A 7 -10.67 64.34 9.29
CA LYS A 7 -9.80 63.28 9.90
C LYS A 7 -10.46 62.59 11.13
N LYS A 8 -11.34 63.31 11.87
CA LYS A 8 -12.07 62.72 13.01
C LYS A 8 -13.27 61.87 12.56
N GLN A 9 -13.89 62.16 11.43
CA GLN A 9 -15.00 61.33 10.91
C GLN A 9 -14.51 60.04 10.26
N THR A 10 -13.35 60.05 9.58
CA THR A 10 -12.77 58.84 8.97
C THR A 10 -12.25 57.87 10.04
N THR A 11 -11.70 58.36 11.17
CA THR A 11 -11.29 57.51 12.29
C THR A 11 -12.44 56.94 13.09
N ALA A 12 -13.56 57.64 13.18
CA ALA A 12 -14.78 57.12 13.82
C ALA A 12 -15.48 56.04 12.96
N MET A 13 -15.55 56.23 11.64
CA MET A 13 -16.08 55.21 10.71
C MET A 13 -15.17 53.97 10.63
N ALA A 14 -13.86 54.12 10.64
CA ALA A 14 -12.92 52.98 10.67
C ALA A 14 -13.05 52.19 11.96
N ARG A 15 -13.29 52.83 13.11
CA ARG A 15 -13.53 52.14 14.40
C ARG A 15 -14.85 51.41 14.46
N VAL A 16 -15.92 51.95 13.87
CA VAL A 16 -17.23 51.29 13.78
C VAL A 16 -17.19 50.09 12.82
N VAL A 17 -16.47 50.18 11.70
CA VAL A 17 -16.26 49.09 10.77
C VAL A 17 -15.39 48.00 11.40
N LEU A 18 -14.36 48.35 12.19
CA LEU A 18 -13.49 47.39 12.89
C LEU A 18 -14.24 46.69 14.04
N LEU A 19 -15.13 47.40 14.78
CA LEU A 19 -16.01 46.76 15.77
C LEU A 19 -17.10 45.90 15.12
N GLY A 20 -17.62 46.27 13.95
CA GLY A 20 -18.57 45.45 13.19
C GLY A 20 -17.91 44.16 12.63
N LEU A 21 -16.65 44.22 12.22
CA LEU A 21 -15.90 43.07 11.74
C LEU A 21 -15.51 42.09 12.89
N LEU A 22 -15.36 42.61 14.13
CA LEU A 22 -15.08 41.77 15.30
C LEU A 22 -16.31 41.00 15.79
N MET A 23 -17.54 41.45 15.46
CA MET A 23 -18.78 40.74 15.78
C MET A 23 -19.17 39.66 14.73
N LEU A 24 -18.46 39.57 13.62
CA LEU A 24 -18.64 38.54 12.57
C LEU A 24 -17.71 37.36 12.68
N LEU A 25 -16.93 37.25 13.80
CA LEU A 25 -16.31 35.97 14.13
C LEU A 25 -17.44 34.99 14.43
N PRO A 26 -17.65 33.94 13.66
CA PRO A 26 -18.55 32.90 14.06
C PRO A 26 -18.01 32.36 15.40
N MET A 27 -18.76 32.62 16.48
CA MET A 27 -18.59 31.81 17.68
C MET A 27 -18.85 30.39 17.20
N THR A 28 -17.81 29.64 16.98
CA THR A 28 -17.88 28.18 16.95
C THR A 28 -18.29 27.77 18.36
N VAL A 29 -19.58 27.90 18.65
CA VAL A 29 -20.21 27.11 19.69
C VAL A 29 -19.89 25.69 19.25
N GLY A 30 -18.99 25.04 19.96
CA GLY A 30 -18.72 23.62 19.79
C GLY A 30 -20.02 22.89 20.10
N ALA A 31 -20.89 22.79 19.09
CA ALA A 31 -22.07 21.94 19.17
C ALA A 31 -21.50 20.53 19.38
N GLN A 32 -21.71 20.02 20.59
CA GLN A 32 -21.30 18.69 20.97
C GLN A 32 -21.86 17.72 19.93
N ARG A 33 -20.99 17.16 19.11
CA ARG A 33 -21.35 16.36 17.93
C ARG A 33 -21.88 15.03 18.44
N VAL A 34 -23.18 14.83 18.36
CA VAL A 34 -23.78 13.53 18.66
C VAL A 34 -23.53 12.61 17.46
N LEU A 35 -22.78 11.53 17.68
CA LEU A 35 -22.39 10.58 16.67
C LEU A 35 -23.18 9.27 16.82
N THR A 36 -23.79 8.82 15.73
CA THR A 36 -24.35 7.47 15.65
C THR A 36 -23.29 6.47 15.20
N LEU A 37 -23.50 5.18 15.41
CA LEU A 37 -22.60 4.12 14.94
C LEU A 37 -22.34 4.23 13.42
N ASP A 38 -23.41 4.46 12.63
CA ASP A 38 -23.30 4.61 11.18
C ASP A 38 -22.48 5.86 10.78
N SER A 39 -22.61 6.95 11.55
CA SER A 39 -21.77 8.14 11.34
C SER A 39 -20.30 7.86 11.61
N CYS A 40 -19.98 7.10 12.67
CA CYS A 40 -18.62 6.68 13.00
C CYS A 40 -18.04 5.76 11.92
N ARG A 41 -18.81 4.78 11.44
CA ARG A 41 -18.45 3.90 10.32
C ARG A 41 -18.14 4.71 9.05
N ALA A 42 -19.04 5.62 8.66
CA ALA A 42 -18.87 6.47 7.47
C ALA A 42 -17.62 7.36 7.58
N MET A 43 -17.37 7.97 8.74
CA MET A 43 -16.17 8.78 8.98
C MET A 43 -14.89 7.93 8.93
N ALA A 44 -14.89 6.75 9.53
CA ALA A 44 -13.75 5.83 9.48
C ALA A 44 -13.43 5.42 8.04
N LEU A 45 -14.41 5.01 7.26
CA LEU A 45 -14.21 4.63 5.86
C LEU A 45 -13.67 5.79 5.01
N ARG A 46 -13.99 7.03 5.36
CA ARG A 46 -13.53 8.22 4.64
C ARG A 46 -12.16 8.71 5.08
N ASN A 47 -11.87 8.69 6.39
CA ASN A 47 -10.74 9.40 6.99
C ASN A 47 -9.66 8.47 7.52
N ASN A 48 -9.94 7.18 7.74
CA ASN A 48 -8.97 6.24 8.33
C ASN A 48 -7.78 6.04 7.40
N LYS A 49 -6.57 6.19 7.94
CA LYS A 49 -5.32 6.09 7.19
C LYS A 49 -5.10 4.69 6.58
N GLN A 50 -5.54 3.64 7.25
CA GLN A 50 -5.41 2.27 6.73
C GLN A 50 -6.30 2.03 5.49
N ILE A 51 -7.50 2.60 5.48
CA ILE A 51 -8.37 2.61 4.29
C ILE A 51 -7.71 3.40 3.16
N GLY A 52 -7.12 4.57 3.46
CA GLY A 52 -6.35 5.35 2.49
C GLY A 52 -5.20 4.56 1.88
N VAL A 53 -4.41 3.84 2.71
CA VAL A 53 -3.33 2.96 2.24
C VAL A 53 -3.87 1.84 1.34
N ALA A 54 -4.96 1.18 1.73
CA ALA A 54 -5.55 0.10 0.93
C ALA A 54 -6.05 0.61 -0.44
N LYS A 55 -6.70 1.80 -0.48
CA LYS A 55 -7.13 2.45 -1.72
C LYS A 55 -5.95 2.81 -2.63
N THR A 56 -4.88 3.35 -2.07
CA THR A 56 -3.67 3.66 -2.85
C THR A 56 -3.04 2.38 -3.44
N LYS A 57 -3.07 1.25 -2.71
CA LYS A 57 -2.63 -0.05 -3.24
C LYS A 57 -3.45 -0.52 -4.43
N GLN A 58 -4.79 -0.30 -4.43
CA GLN A 58 -5.63 -0.57 -5.61
C GLN A 58 -5.20 0.28 -6.81
N GLU A 59 -5.00 1.59 -6.63
CA GLU A 59 -4.55 2.49 -7.69
C GLU A 59 -3.17 2.09 -8.25
N ILE A 60 -2.24 1.66 -7.39
CA ILE A 60 -0.93 1.13 -7.81
C ILE A 60 -1.12 -0.10 -8.70
N ASN A 61 -1.90 -1.10 -8.28
CA ASN A 61 -2.08 -2.33 -9.05
C ASN A 61 -2.86 -2.09 -10.35
N ALA A 62 -3.84 -1.20 -10.36
CA ALA A 62 -4.52 -0.77 -11.59
C ALA A 62 -3.54 -0.14 -12.60
N ASN A 63 -2.57 0.66 -12.15
CA ASN A 63 -1.54 1.23 -13.01
C ASN A 63 -0.51 0.18 -13.46
N LEU A 64 -0.12 -0.77 -12.60
CA LEU A 64 0.75 -1.89 -12.96
C LEU A 64 0.09 -2.79 -14.02
N ARG A 65 -1.21 -3.04 -13.91
CA ARG A 65 -1.99 -3.75 -14.94
C ARG A 65 -1.96 -3.01 -16.29
N LYS A 66 -2.18 -1.68 -16.30
CA LYS A 66 -2.05 -0.87 -17.52
C LYS A 66 -0.63 -0.98 -18.09
N SER A 67 0.40 -0.90 -17.24
CA SER A 67 1.80 -1.07 -17.64
C SER A 67 2.07 -2.46 -18.22
N ALA A 68 1.53 -3.53 -17.63
CA ALA A 68 1.68 -4.88 -18.18
C ALA A 68 1.11 -5.01 -19.60
N ARG A 69 -0.02 -4.35 -19.87
CA ARG A 69 -0.64 -4.34 -21.20
C ARG A 69 0.22 -3.65 -22.28
N THR A 70 1.03 -2.66 -21.89
CA THR A 70 1.93 -2.00 -22.84
C THR A 70 3.01 -2.94 -23.39
N LYS A 71 3.28 -4.07 -22.74
CA LYS A 71 4.21 -5.09 -23.25
C LYS A 71 3.76 -5.72 -24.58
N TYR A 72 2.50 -5.59 -24.95
CA TYR A 72 1.99 -5.99 -26.25
C TYR A 72 2.26 -4.96 -27.36
N LEU A 73 2.63 -3.74 -27.01
CA LEU A 73 2.79 -2.63 -27.94
C LEU A 73 4.25 -2.49 -28.39
N PRO A 74 4.49 -1.86 -29.57
CA PRO A 74 5.84 -1.54 -30.01
C PRO A 74 6.54 -0.62 -29.01
N GLN A 75 7.78 -0.95 -28.71
CA GLN A 75 8.66 -0.09 -27.91
C GLN A 75 9.57 0.71 -28.84
N VAL A 76 9.63 2.01 -28.64
CA VAL A 76 10.46 2.93 -29.42
C VAL A 76 11.53 3.48 -28.49
N ASN A 77 12.80 3.22 -28.85
CA ASN A 77 13.96 3.68 -28.07
C ASN A 77 14.87 4.51 -28.98
N ALA A 78 15.36 5.63 -28.48
CA ALA A 78 16.41 6.42 -29.10
C ALA A 78 17.72 6.14 -28.37
N LEU A 79 18.77 5.84 -29.14
CA LEU A 79 20.10 5.54 -28.62
C LEU A 79 21.08 6.47 -29.32
N GLY A 80 22.11 6.94 -28.61
CA GLY A 80 23.20 7.75 -29.16
C GLY A 80 24.48 7.50 -28.39
N GLY A 81 25.58 7.43 -29.10
CA GLY A 81 26.90 7.22 -28.52
C GLY A 81 28.00 7.95 -29.31
N TYR A 82 29.02 8.36 -28.61
CA TYR A 82 30.26 8.85 -29.15
C TYR A 82 31.40 8.01 -28.59
N THR A 83 32.27 7.56 -29.49
CA THR A 83 33.44 6.78 -29.11
C THR A 83 34.67 7.42 -29.72
N TRP A 84 35.67 7.69 -28.89
CA TRP A 84 37.01 8.08 -29.34
C TRP A 84 37.94 6.87 -29.20
N THR A 85 38.71 6.61 -30.27
CA THR A 85 39.73 5.55 -30.29
C THR A 85 41.11 6.13 -30.52
N SER A 86 42.15 5.61 -29.86
CA SER A 86 43.51 6.07 -29.98
C SER A 86 44.14 5.78 -31.36
N LYS A 87 43.57 4.83 -32.08
CA LYS A 87 44.04 4.39 -33.43
C LYS A 87 42.89 4.42 -34.40
N GLU A 88 43.19 4.67 -35.68
CA GLU A 88 42.24 4.57 -36.78
C GLU A 88 41.94 3.09 -37.08
N ILE A 89 40.68 2.77 -37.37
CA ILE A 89 40.30 1.48 -37.93
C ILE A 89 40.63 1.56 -39.39
N SER A 90 41.62 0.81 -39.89
CA SER A 90 42.05 0.80 -41.27
C SER A 90 41.54 -0.48 -41.97
N ILE A 91 41.01 -0.28 -43.15
CA ILE A 91 40.62 -1.39 -44.07
C ILE A 91 41.87 -2.08 -44.64
N LEU A 92 42.94 -1.33 -44.85
CA LEU A 92 44.22 -1.85 -45.32
C LEU A 92 45.13 -2.14 -44.15
N ASN A 93 45.81 -3.27 -44.16
CA ASN A 93 46.89 -3.56 -43.20
C ASN A 93 48.12 -2.74 -43.56
N ASP A 94 49.14 -2.71 -42.67
CA ASP A 94 50.33 -1.86 -42.84
C ASP A 94 51.20 -2.30 -44.03
N GLU A 95 51.21 -3.59 -44.39
CA GLU A 95 51.88 -4.13 -45.56
C GLU A 95 51.24 -3.65 -46.86
N GLN A 96 49.90 -3.75 -46.95
CA GLN A 96 49.14 -3.24 -48.10
C GLN A 96 49.30 -1.73 -48.31
N LYS A 97 49.37 -0.94 -47.21
CA LYS A 97 49.64 0.49 -47.24
C LYS A 97 51.05 0.78 -47.76
N SER A 98 52.03 -0.01 -47.38
CA SER A 98 53.41 0.08 -47.83
C SER A 98 53.52 -0.19 -49.33
N ILE A 99 52.90 -1.31 -49.81
CA ILE A 99 52.88 -1.66 -51.21
C ILE A 99 52.22 -0.54 -52.05
N LEU A 100 51.08 -0.05 -51.64
CA LEU A 100 50.40 1.06 -52.35
C LEU A 100 51.19 2.35 -52.33
N GLY A 101 51.92 2.61 -51.23
CA GLY A 101 52.74 3.81 -51.05
C GLY A 101 53.99 3.84 -51.89
N ASN A 102 54.53 2.67 -52.23
CA ASN A 102 55.79 2.48 -52.97
C ASN A 102 55.59 1.89 -54.36
N LEU A 103 54.33 1.84 -54.84
CA LEU A 103 53.96 1.15 -56.05
C LEU A 103 54.78 1.64 -57.27
N GLY A 104 55.02 2.93 -57.41
CA GLY A 104 55.81 3.50 -58.49
C GLY A 104 57.29 3.16 -58.35
N VAL A 105 57.84 3.16 -57.14
CA VAL A 105 59.23 2.78 -56.89
C VAL A 105 59.45 1.30 -57.27
N ASP A 106 58.56 0.44 -56.79
CA ASP A 106 58.65 -1.03 -57.07
C ASP A 106 58.49 -1.37 -58.57
N VAL A 107 57.44 -0.80 -59.19
CA VAL A 107 57.22 -0.96 -60.62
C VAL A 107 58.32 -0.27 -61.46
N GLY A 108 58.74 0.90 -61.04
CA GLY A 108 59.83 1.65 -61.71
C GLY A 108 61.16 0.92 -61.65
N GLY A 109 61.51 0.38 -60.47
CA GLY A 109 62.68 -0.44 -60.31
C GLY A 109 62.66 -1.73 -61.16
N ALA A 110 61.51 -2.41 -61.21
CA ALA A 110 61.33 -3.57 -62.11
C ALA A 110 61.42 -3.19 -63.61
N LEU A 111 60.81 -2.08 -64.04
CA LEU A 111 60.92 -1.61 -65.39
C LEU A 111 62.34 -1.14 -65.72
N GLN A 112 63.01 -0.44 -64.88
CA GLN A 112 64.42 -0.03 -65.08
C GLN A 112 65.34 -1.23 -65.23
N ASN A 113 65.20 -2.23 -64.35
CA ASN A 113 66.01 -3.43 -64.45
C ASN A 113 65.71 -4.22 -65.70
N SER A 114 64.45 -4.32 -66.14
CA SER A 114 64.04 -5.05 -67.34
C SER A 114 64.44 -4.34 -68.61
N LEU A 115 64.45 -3.00 -68.67
CA LEU A 115 64.77 -2.22 -69.82
C LEU A 115 66.26 -1.83 -69.87
N ALA A 116 67.05 -1.96 -68.83
CA ALA A 116 68.45 -1.59 -68.75
C ALA A 116 69.32 -2.18 -69.90
N PRO A 117 69.16 -3.46 -70.31
CA PRO A 117 69.92 -4.01 -71.42
C PRO A 117 69.61 -3.34 -72.74
N LEU A 118 68.34 -2.95 -72.95
CA LEU A 118 67.87 -2.32 -74.15
C LEU A 118 68.24 -0.83 -74.22
N VAL A 119 68.16 -0.15 -73.07
CA VAL A 119 68.49 1.27 -72.95
C VAL A 119 70.02 1.48 -73.16
N SER A 120 70.88 0.55 -72.74
CA SER A 120 72.32 0.62 -72.92
C SER A 120 72.78 0.60 -74.43
N LEU A 121 71.88 0.15 -75.32
CA LEU A 121 72.14 0.14 -76.78
C LEU A 121 71.78 1.44 -77.52
N LEU A 122 71.12 2.39 -76.81
CA LEU A 122 70.67 3.65 -77.36
C LEU A 122 71.80 4.77 -77.23
N PRO A 123 71.79 5.79 -78.17
CA PRO A 123 72.67 6.99 -78.01
C PRO A 123 72.39 7.73 -76.74
N ALA A 124 73.45 8.35 -76.15
CA ALA A 124 73.39 9.02 -74.81
C ALA A 124 72.18 9.97 -74.67
N PRO A 125 71.79 10.86 -75.61
CA PRO A 125 70.64 11.75 -75.45
C PRO A 125 69.32 10.98 -75.39
N ALA A 126 69.17 9.79 -76.01
CA ALA A 126 67.99 8.94 -75.99
C ALA A 126 67.92 8.19 -74.65
N GLN A 127 69.06 7.73 -74.11
CA GLN A 127 69.15 7.17 -72.74
C GLN A 127 68.65 8.13 -71.65
N ALA A 128 69.11 9.42 -71.74
CA ALA A 128 68.68 10.46 -70.80
C ALA A 128 67.13 10.72 -70.86
N LYS A 129 66.58 10.69 -72.07
CA LYS A 129 65.14 10.88 -72.24
C LYS A 129 64.33 9.71 -71.72
N VAL A 130 64.74 8.45 -72.00
CA VAL A 130 64.06 7.25 -71.40
C VAL A 130 64.15 7.27 -69.88
N ALA A 131 65.28 7.64 -69.31
CA ALA A 131 65.38 7.77 -67.81
C ALA A 131 64.45 8.86 -67.25
N GLN A 132 64.29 9.98 -67.96
CA GLN A 132 63.38 11.06 -67.60
C GLN A 132 61.92 10.63 -67.71
N ASP A 133 61.57 9.99 -68.81
CA ASP A 133 60.19 9.48 -69.05
C ASP A 133 59.83 8.37 -68.03
N LEU A 134 60.79 7.51 -67.67
CA LEU A 134 60.58 6.47 -66.66
C LEU A 134 60.38 7.08 -65.25
N THR A 135 61.20 8.12 -64.95
CA THR A 135 61.04 8.85 -63.66
C THR A 135 59.69 9.54 -63.61
N HIS A 136 59.23 10.13 -64.70
CA HIS A 136 57.89 10.73 -64.76
C HIS A 136 56.77 9.69 -64.58
N LEU A 137 56.87 8.53 -65.26
CA LEU A 137 55.92 7.43 -65.16
C LEU A 137 55.84 6.85 -63.73
N THR A 138 57.01 6.61 -63.11
CA THR A 138 57.07 6.14 -61.72
C THR A 138 56.43 7.15 -60.73
N GLY A 139 56.65 8.44 -60.96
CA GLY A 139 56.00 9.49 -60.17
C GLY A 139 54.46 9.52 -60.32
N LEU A 140 53.93 9.26 -61.51
CA LEU A 140 52.50 9.16 -61.77
C LEU A 140 51.92 7.93 -61.08
N ILE A 141 52.63 6.79 -61.12
CA ILE A 141 52.19 5.53 -60.45
C ILE A 141 52.19 5.69 -58.95
N ASP A 142 53.23 6.30 -58.35
CA ASP A 142 53.28 6.60 -56.91
C ASP A 142 52.16 7.54 -56.49
N GLN A 143 51.94 8.59 -57.28
CA GLN A 143 50.85 9.52 -57.02
C GLN A 143 49.49 8.83 -57.07
N THR A 144 49.29 7.84 -57.97
CA THR A 144 48.10 7.05 -58.03
C THR A 144 47.98 6.08 -56.84
N GLY A 145 49.10 5.42 -56.49
CA GLY A 145 49.16 4.57 -55.29
C GLY A 145 48.85 5.35 -54.01
N GLN A 146 49.38 6.54 -53.86
CA GLN A 146 49.08 7.42 -52.72
C GLN A 146 47.61 7.88 -52.73
N LYS A 147 47.05 8.20 -53.90
CA LYS A 147 45.59 8.49 -54.00
C LYS A 147 44.74 7.32 -53.60
N MET A 148 45.10 6.10 -54.02
CA MET A 148 44.40 4.87 -53.61
C MET A 148 44.54 4.63 -52.07
N LYS A 149 45.74 4.72 -51.51
CA LYS A 149 45.99 4.62 -50.09
C LYS A 149 45.14 5.60 -49.29
N ASN A 150 45.09 6.88 -49.78
CA ASN A 150 44.30 7.92 -49.11
C ASN A 150 42.79 7.73 -49.29
N ALA A 151 42.34 7.14 -50.42
CA ALA A 151 40.93 6.82 -50.63
C ALA A 151 40.41 5.74 -49.68
N PHE A 152 41.31 4.82 -49.25
CA PHE A 152 40.98 3.77 -48.27
C PHE A 152 41.27 4.21 -46.83
N ARG A 153 41.78 5.42 -46.62
CA ARG A 153 42.04 5.98 -45.29
C ARG A 153 40.85 6.78 -44.81
N THR A 154 40.24 6.34 -43.69
CA THR A 154 39.18 7.05 -43.01
C THR A 154 39.60 7.29 -41.56
N ASP A 155 39.54 8.55 -41.11
CA ASP A 155 39.78 8.90 -39.71
C ASP A 155 38.56 8.43 -38.88
N THR A 156 38.67 7.23 -38.34
CA THR A 156 37.65 6.59 -37.47
C THR A 156 37.92 6.81 -36.02
N ARG A 157 38.80 7.73 -35.64
CA ARG A 157 39.10 8.00 -34.22
C ARG A 157 37.92 8.64 -33.47
N ASN A 158 37.11 9.41 -34.18
CA ASN A 158 35.90 10.01 -33.65
C ASN A 158 34.69 9.38 -34.33
N MET A 159 33.98 8.50 -33.60
CA MET A 159 32.80 7.80 -34.13
C MET A 159 31.56 8.25 -33.40
N PHE A 160 30.59 8.74 -34.12
CA PHE A 160 29.25 9.04 -33.63
C PHE A 160 28.30 7.99 -34.20
N ALA A 161 27.49 7.40 -33.34
CA ALA A 161 26.41 6.52 -33.74
C ALA A 161 25.15 6.88 -32.97
N GLY A 162 24.03 6.97 -33.65
CA GLY A 162 22.75 7.24 -33.01
C GLY A 162 21.61 6.71 -33.88
N GLY A 163 20.44 6.59 -33.28
CA GLY A 163 19.28 6.13 -34.02
C GLY A 163 18.05 5.89 -33.15
N VAL A 164 16.99 5.54 -33.85
CA VAL A 164 15.73 5.14 -33.25
C VAL A 164 15.49 3.67 -33.58
N VAL A 165 15.25 2.86 -32.54
CA VAL A 165 14.97 1.43 -32.68
C VAL A 165 13.55 1.16 -32.19
N VAL A 166 12.76 0.49 -33.01
CA VAL A 166 11.41 0.00 -32.71
C VAL A 166 11.48 -1.51 -32.53
N THR A 167 10.98 -2.02 -31.41
CA THR A 167 10.88 -3.46 -31.14
C THR A 167 9.45 -3.83 -30.85
N GLN A 168 8.90 -4.83 -31.58
CA GLN A 168 7.55 -5.34 -31.37
C GLN A 168 7.61 -6.84 -31.07
N PRO A 169 7.27 -7.26 -29.83
CA PRO A 169 7.08 -8.67 -29.54
C PRO A 169 5.89 -9.23 -30.36
N VAL A 170 6.10 -10.29 -31.10
CA VAL A 170 5.05 -10.99 -31.84
C VAL A 170 4.63 -12.26 -31.10
N TYR A 171 5.63 -13.02 -30.64
CA TYR A 171 5.41 -14.23 -29.89
C TYR A 171 6.51 -14.40 -28.86
N MET A 172 6.13 -14.51 -27.58
CA MET A 172 7.06 -14.63 -26.46
C MET A 172 6.83 -15.92 -25.65
N GLY A 173 6.44 -17.01 -26.36
CA GLY A 173 6.15 -18.28 -25.68
C GLY A 173 4.95 -18.23 -24.72
N GLY A 174 4.12 -17.19 -24.77
CA GLY A 174 3.04 -16.95 -23.81
C GLY A 174 3.44 -16.16 -22.57
N ALA A 175 4.72 -15.73 -22.43
CA ALA A 175 5.18 -14.97 -21.26
C ALA A 175 4.42 -13.66 -21.08
N ILE A 176 4.20 -12.87 -22.14
CA ILE A 176 3.44 -11.60 -22.04
C ILE A 176 1.98 -11.86 -21.61
N THR A 177 1.37 -12.93 -22.12
CA THR A 177 -0.01 -13.30 -21.73
C THR A 177 -0.08 -13.71 -20.27
N ALA A 178 0.88 -14.52 -19.80
CA ALA A 178 0.97 -14.90 -18.39
C ALA A 178 1.23 -13.68 -17.48
N ALA A 179 2.17 -12.81 -17.85
CA ALA A 179 2.47 -11.58 -17.11
C ALA A 179 1.26 -10.63 -17.03
N ASN A 180 0.45 -10.51 -18.10
CA ASN A 180 -0.78 -9.72 -18.06
C ASN A 180 -1.83 -10.35 -17.14
N LYS A 181 -2.00 -11.68 -17.16
CA LYS A 181 -2.89 -12.37 -16.22
C LYS A 181 -2.43 -12.23 -14.78
N ILE A 182 -1.12 -12.28 -14.52
CA ILE A 182 -0.54 -12.01 -13.19
C ILE A 182 -0.90 -10.58 -12.74
N ALA A 183 -0.82 -9.60 -13.63
CA ALA A 183 -1.19 -8.23 -13.32
C ALA A 183 -2.70 -8.06 -13.06
N ASP A 184 -3.56 -8.75 -13.80
CA ASP A 184 -5.01 -8.81 -13.55
C ASP A 184 -5.29 -9.41 -12.16
N ILE A 185 -4.69 -10.56 -11.82
CA ILE A 185 -4.84 -11.22 -10.51
C ILE A 185 -4.33 -10.32 -9.37
N ASN A 186 -3.23 -9.59 -9.55
CA ASN A 186 -2.71 -8.66 -8.54
C ASN A 186 -3.67 -7.48 -8.30
N GLU A 187 -4.41 -7.02 -9.32
CA GLU A 187 -5.48 -6.04 -9.15
C GLU A 187 -6.64 -6.63 -8.33
N ASP A 188 -7.05 -7.88 -8.61
CA ASP A 188 -8.08 -8.58 -7.82
C ASP A 188 -7.63 -8.81 -6.36
N ILE A 189 -6.37 -9.15 -6.13
CA ILE A 189 -5.76 -9.24 -4.80
C ILE A 189 -5.85 -7.89 -4.07
N ALA A 190 -5.53 -6.80 -4.74
CA ALA A 190 -5.60 -5.47 -4.15
C ALA A 190 -7.04 -5.07 -3.81
N GLN A 191 -8.02 -5.43 -4.66
CA GLN A 191 -9.44 -5.22 -4.41
C GLN A 191 -9.92 -6.03 -3.19
N ASN A 192 -9.66 -7.33 -3.16
CA ASN A 192 -10.07 -8.20 -2.04
C ASN A 192 -9.37 -7.81 -0.74
N SER A 193 -8.12 -7.32 -0.81
CA SER A 193 -7.38 -6.78 0.34
C SER A 193 -8.00 -5.50 0.87
N PHE A 194 -8.52 -4.63 -0.01
CA PHE A 194 -9.27 -3.45 0.39
C PHE A 194 -10.58 -3.84 1.09
N ASP A 195 -11.31 -4.81 0.56
CA ASP A 195 -12.57 -5.30 1.16
C ASP A 195 -12.33 -5.93 2.54
N ALA A 196 -11.26 -6.72 2.70
CA ALA A 196 -10.84 -7.25 3.98
C ALA A 196 -10.48 -6.14 4.99
N GLN A 197 -9.73 -5.11 4.55
CA GLN A 197 -9.38 -3.97 5.39
C GLN A 197 -10.62 -3.15 5.77
N ARG A 198 -11.58 -2.98 4.85
CA ARG A 198 -12.85 -2.31 5.12
C ARG A 198 -13.62 -3.03 6.23
N GLN A 199 -13.85 -4.34 6.11
CA GLN A 199 -14.54 -5.13 7.14
C GLN A 199 -13.82 -5.09 8.49
N ASN A 200 -12.48 -5.16 8.48
CA ASN A 200 -11.70 -5.09 9.69
C ASN A 200 -11.79 -3.72 10.37
N THR A 201 -11.79 -2.63 9.58
CA THR A 201 -11.96 -1.27 10.09
C THR A 201 -13.34 -1.08 10.71
N LEU A 202 -14.40 -1.55 10.04
CA LEU A 202 -15.77 -1.50 10.58
C LEU A 202 -15.88 -2.26 11.90
N TYR A 203 -15.33 -3.46 11.97
CA TYR A 203 -15.31 -4.24 13.20
C TYR A 203 -14.64 -3.52 14.37
N HIS A 204 -13.49 -2.90 14.15
CA HIS A 204 -12.81 -2.13 15.18
C HIS A 204 -13.55 -0.87 15.61
N ILE A 205 -14.23 -0.21 14.67
CA ILE A 205 -15.11 0.93 14.98
C ILE A 205 -16.26 0.50 15.88
N ASP A 206 -16.93 -0.59 15.54
CA ASP A 206 -18.05 -1.10 16.32
C ASP A 206 -17.63 -1.50 17.73
N GLN A 207 -16.48 -2.17 17.85
CA GLN A 207 -15.90 -2.48 19.17
C GLN A 207 -15.61 -1.22 19.99
N ALA A 208 -14.94 -0.23 19.37
CA ALA A 208 -14.59 1.01 20.08
C ALA A 208 -15.84 1.81 20.44
N TYR A 209 -16.85 1.86 19.58
CA TYR A 209 -18.13 2.53 19.83
C TYR A 209 -18.85 1.93 21.06
N TRP A 210 -19.07 0.61 21.05
CA TRP A 210 -19.75 -0.08 22.15
C TRP A 210 -18.91 -0.08 23.43
N GLN A 211 -17.59 -0.04 23.33
CA GLN A 211 -16.71 0.15 24.49
C GLN A 211 -16.93 1.52 25.16
N VAL A 212 -17.05 2.60 24.37
CA VAL A 212 -17.35 3.94 24.90
C VAL A 212 -18.72 3.96 25.55
N VAL A 213 -19.73 3.37 24.89
CA VAL A 213 -21.10 3.27 25.44
C VAL A 213 -21.08 2.52 26.78
N SER A 214 -20.46 1.33 26.83
CA SER A 214 -20.31 0.54 28.07
C SER A 214 -19.69 1.34 29.21
N LEU A 215 -18.56 2.00 28.95
CA LEU A 215 -17.86 2.79 29.96
C LEU A 215 -18.67 4.01 30.43
N ARG A 216 -19.48 4.61 29.55
CA ARG A 216 -20.36 5.70 29.94
C ARG A 216 -21.47 5.26 30.91
N TYR A 217 -22.11 4.10 30.62
CA TYR A 217 -23.11 3.53 31.55
C TYR A 217 -22.48 3.13 32.89
N LYS A 218 -21.28 2.53 32.88
CA LYS A 218 -20.52 2.22 34.09
C LYS A 218 -20.10 3.45 34.85
N GLN A 219 -19.78 4.56 34.18
CA GLN A 219 -19.49 5.83 34.84
C GLN A 219 -20.73 6.37 35.55
N LYS A 220 -21.90 6.43 34.87
CA LYS A 220 -23.17 6.82 35.52
C LYS A 220 -23.48 5.96 36.74
N LEU A 221 -23.26 4.64 36.64
CA LEU A 221 -23.45 3.70 37.72
C LEU A 221 -22.48 3.99 38.89
N ALA A 222 -21.20 4.23 38.60
CA ALA A 222 -20.19 4.55 39.63
C ALA A 222 -20.45 5.90 40.31
N GLU A 223 -20.90 6.92 39.55
CA GLU A 223 -21.34 8.22 40.08
C GLU A 223 -22.50 8.04 41.08
N SER A 224 -23.55 7.31 40.66
CA SER A 224 -24.71 7.02 41.53
C SER A 224 -24.33 6.22 42.76
N PHE A 225 -23.41 5.26 42.62
CA PHE A 225 -22.93 4.46 43.76
C PHE A 225 -22.08 5.29 44.73
N LEU A 226 -21.22 6.19 44.26
CA LEU A 226 -20.44 7.10 45.12
C LEU A 226 -21.37 8.04 45.88
N ASP A 227 -22.39 8.63 45.23
CA ASP A 227 -23.37 9.48 45.90
C ASP A 227 -24.14 8.73 47.00
N LEU A 228 -24.48 7.46 46.72
CA LEU A 228 -25.11 6.59 47.70
C LEU A 228 -24.19 6.29 48.90
N MET A 229 -22.90 6.02 48.68
CA MET A 229 -21.92 5.78 49.75
C MET A 229 -21.70 7.04 50.60
N LYS A 230 -21.62 8.22 49.98
CA LYS A 230 -21.54 9.49 50.70
C LYS A 230 -22.75 9.71 51.60
N LYS A 231 -23.95 9.44 51.10
CA LYS A 231 -25.17 9.55 51.89
C LYS A 231 -25.18 8.56 53.06
N LEU A 232 -24.86 7.29 52.78
CA LEU A 232 -24.78 6.26 53.82
C LEU A 232 -23.73 6.61 54.89
N ASN A 233 -22.56 7.15 54.52
CA ASN A 233 -21.53 7.62 55.46
C ASN A 233 -22.08 8.74 56.36
N SER A 234 -22.75 9.74 55.75
CA SER A 234 -23.39 10.81 56.54
C SER A 234 -24.45 10.31 57.51
N ASP A 235 -25.29 9.33 57.11
CA ASP A 235 -26.32 8.76 57.97
C ASP A 235 -25.70 7.96 59.14
N VAL A 236 -24.65 7.17 58.87
CA VAL A 236 -23.96 6.41 59.94
C VAL A 236 -23.18 7.34 60.89
N GLN A 237 -22.60 8.43 60.41
CA GLN A 237 -21.97 9.42 61.32
C GLN A 237 -22.99 9.98 62.31
N ARG A 238 -24.22 10.30 61.87
CA ARG A 238 -25.30 10.72 62.80
C ARG A 238 -25.67 9.63 63.81
N LEU A 239 -25.77 8.37 63.38
CA LEU A 239 -26.04 7.23 64.24
C LEU A 239 -24.92 7.01 65.25
N ILE A 240 -23.67 7.33 64.95
CA ILE A 240 -22.55 7.32 65.92
C ILE A 240 -22.69 8.43 66.93
N GLU A 241 -23.06 9.64 66.51
CA GLU A 241 -23.34 10.77 67.44
C GLU A 241 -24.48 10.46 68.38
N GLU A 242 -25.49 9.76 67.92
CA GLU A 242 -26.63 9.29 68.76
C GLU A 242 -26.32 8.04 69.62
N GLY A 243 -25.13 7.44 69.43
CA GLY A 243 -24.70 6.26 70.21
C GLY A 243 -25.29 4.92 69.69
N VAL A 244 -25.93 4.92 68.54
CA VAL A 244 -26.58 3.72 67.92
C VAL A 244 -25.61 2.91 67.12
N ALA A 245 -24.61 3.54 66.45
CA ALA A 245 -23.58 2.88 65.62
C ALA A 245 -22.18 3.03 66.31
N THR A 246 -21.26 2.15 65.91
CA THR A 246 -19.88 2.17 66.43
C THR A 246 -18.95 2.99 65.53
N LYS A 247 -17.80 3.46 66.08
CA LYS A 247 -16.74 4.09 65.29
C LYS A 247 -16.20 3.16 64.19
N GLY A 248 -16.23 1.82 64.43
CA GLY A 248 -15.83 0.80 63.47
C GLY A 248 -16.73 0.81 62.22
N ASP A 249 -18.06 0.95 62.41
CA ASP A 249 -19.02 1.07 61.30
C ASP A 249 -18.72 2.30 60.45
N GLY A 250 -18.46 3.47 61.04
CA GLY A 250 -18.10 4.68 60.31
C GLY A 250 -16.82 4.56 59.51
N LEU A 251 -15.77 3.94 60.08
CA LEU A 251 -14.52 3.70 59.35
C LEU A 251 -14.71 2.74 58.19
N SER A 252 -15.53 1.69 58.37
CA SER A 252 -15.82 0.72 57.30
C SER A 252 -16.53 1.37 56.10
N ILE A 253 -17.47 2.28 56.36
CA ILE A 253 -18.15 3.02 55.28
C ILE A 253 -17.22 4.03 54.63
N SER A 254 -16.38 4.74 55.36
CA SER A 254 -15.40 5.67 54.80
C SER A 254 -14.42 4.96 53.85
N VAL A 255 -13.99 3.73 54.17
CA VAL A 255 -13.19 2.91 53.24
C VAL A 255 -13.97 2.59 51.96
N LYS A 256 -15.27 2.25 52.07
CA LYS A 256 -16.11 1.96 50.88
C LYS A 256 -16.41 3.20 50.05
N GLU A 257 -16.55 4.37 50.66
CA GLU A 257 -16.65 5.64 49.95
C GLU A 257 -15.37 5.92 49.12
N ASN A 258 -14.20 5.74 49.71
CA ASN A 258 -12.92 5.86 49.00
C ASN A 258 -12.77 4.83 47.89
N ASP A 259 -13.18 3.57 48.11
CA ASP A 259 -13.19 2.52 47.06
C ASP A 259 -14.09 2.94 45.89
N ALA A 260 -15.26 3.53 46.16
CA ALA A 260 -16.19 4.03 45.13
C ALA A 260 -15.59 5.21 44.33
N GLU A 261 -14.88 6.13 44.99
CA GLU A 261 -14.22 7.27 44.36
C GLU A 261 -13.07 6.80 43.44
N ILE A 262 -12.27 5.83 43.90
CA ILE A 262 -11.23 5.19 43.07
C ILE A 262 -11.85 4.49 41.86
N ALA A 263 -12.97 3.78 42.04
CA ALA A 263 -13.66 3.11 40.95
C ALA A 263 -14.19 4.10 39.91
N LEU A 264 -14.80 5.21 40.36
CA LEU A 264 -15.26 6.29 39.47
C LEU A 264 -14.10 6.91 38.67
N THR A 265 -12.98 7.17 39.33
CA THR A 265 -11.78 7.72 38.67
C THR A 265 -11.30 6.77 37.58
N LYS A 266 -11.15 5.48 37.88
CA LYS A 266 -10.71 4.45 36.89
C LYS A 266 -11.64 4.36 35.69
N VAL A 267 -12.96 4.39 35.90
CA VAL A 267 -13.93 4.32 34.79
C VAL A 267 -13.91 5.60 33.95
N SER A 268 -13.78 6.76 34.61
CA SER A 268 -13.70 8.07 33.92
C SER A 268 -12.45 8.17 33.06
N ASP A 269 -11.30 7.75 33.56
CA ASP A 269 -10.06 7.69 32.79
C ASP A 269 -10.18 6.67 31.64
N GLY A 270 -10.77 5.50 31.88
CA GLY A 270 -11.05 4.50 30.86
C GLY A 270 -11.94 5.03 29.74
N LEU A 271 -13.00 5.78 30.08
CA LEU A 271 -13.89 6.43 29.12
C LEU A 271 -13.16 7.48 28.27
N ALA A 272 -12.30 8.28 28.90
CA ALA A 272 -11.50 9.27 28.16
C ALA A 272 -10.58 8.58 27.14
N LEU A 273 -9.87 7.51 27.54
CA LEU A 273 -9.01 6.73 26.64
C LEU A 273 -9.80 6.04 25.52
N ALA A 274 -10.97 5.49 25.83
CA ALA A 274 -11.83 4.86 24.82
C ALA A 274 -12.35 5.88 23.79
N ARG A 275 -12.70 7.09 24.20
CA ARG A 275 -13.06 8.18 23.30
C ARG A 275 -11.90 8.61 22.41
N MET A 276 -10.68 8.73 22.96
CA MET A 276 -9.48 9.01 22.17
C MET A 276 -9.24 7.96 21.09
N LEU A 277 -9.40 6.68 21.43
CA LEU A 277 -9.29 5.57 20.46
C LEU A 277 -10.35 5.68 19.37
N LEU A 278 -11.60 5.94 19.73
CA LEU A 278 -12.69 6.09 18.74
C LEU A 278 -12.43 7.30 17.84
N CYS A 279 -11.99 8.43 18.36
CA CYS A 279 -11.60 9.61 17.57
C CYS A 279 -10.50 9.25 16.56
N GLN A 280 -9.44 8.57 17.02
CA GLN A 280 -8.34 8.12 16.15
C GLN A 280 -8.82 7.19 15.03
N LEU A 281 -9.70 6.24 15.33
CA LEU A 281 -10.27 5.32 14.33
C LEU A 281 -11.18 6.06 13.33
N CYS A 282 -11.96 7.04 13.78
CA CYS A 282 -12.78 7.90 12.93
C CYS A 282 -11.97 8.94 12.12
N GLY A 283 -10.67 9.09 12.42
CA GLY A 283 -9.81 10.10 11.80
C GLY A 283 -10.12 11.52 12.27
N LEU A 284 -10.64 11.67 13.50
CA LEU A 284 -10.84 12.92 14.19
C LEU A 284 -9.62 13.29 15.04
N PRO A 285 -9.45 14.55 15.47
CA PRO A 285 -8.48 14.93 16.50
C PRO A 285 -8.69 14.11 17.77
N ILE A 286 -7.60 13.69 18.43
CA ILE A 286 -7.64 12.80 19.60
C ILE A 286 -8.32 13.48 20.81
N ASP A 287 -8.23 14.81 20.87
CA ASP A 287 -8.76 15.68 21.91
C ASP A 287 -10.19 16.19 21.60
N GLU A 288 -10.80 15.77 20.50
CA GLU A 288 -12.15 16.19 20.14
C GLU A 288 -13.18 15.61 21.13
N THR A 289 -14.03 16.50 21.67
CA THR A 289 -15.11 16.09 22.57
C THR A 289 -16.27 15.55 21.76
N ILE A 290 -16.49 14.24 21.83
CA ILE A 290 -17.59 13.55 21.15
C ILE A 290 -18.59 12.99 22.15
N THR A 291 -19.85 12.92 21.75
CA THR A 291 -20.93 12.24 22.46
C THR A 291 -21.58 11.24 21.50
N LEU A 292 -21.83 10.02 21.98
CA LEU A 292 -22.49 9.02 21.15
C LEU A 292 -24.01 9.02 21.37
N ALA A 293 -24.76 8.70 20.32
CA ALA A 293 -26.21 8.66 20.40
C ALA A 293 -26.70 7.69 21.49
N ASP A 294 -26.06 6.52 21.57
CA ASP A 294 -26.42 5.47 22.53
C ASP A 294 -25.92 5.77 23.97
N GLU A 295 -25.05 6.77 24.22
CA GLU A 295 -24.68 7.22 25.56
C GLU A 295 -25.78 8.02 26.27
N VAL A 296 -26.69 8.61 25.47
CA VAL A 296 -27.74 9.50 25.96
C VAL A 296 -29.04 8.71 26.27
N SER A 297 -29.18 7.53 25.70
CA SER A 297 -30.32 6.66 25.94
C SER A 297 -30.42 6.24 27.42
N GLU A 298 -31.62 5.97 27.91
CA GLU A 298 -31.83 5.43 29.27
C GLU A 298 -31.40 3.98 29.34
N ASP A 299 -31.68 3.17 28.28
CA ASP A 299 -31.36 1.76 28.20
C ASP A 299 -30.61 1.42 26.88
N ILE A 300 -29.81 0.38 26.94
CA ILE A 300 -29.16 -0.19 25.75
C ILE A 300 -30.19 -1.06 25.02
N ALA A 301 -30.64 -0.60 23.86
CA ALA A 301 -31.59 -1.38 23.05
C ALA A 301 -30.94 -2.66 22.50
N VAL A 302 -31.21 -3.81 23.08
CA VAL A 302 -30.68 -5.11 22.63
C VAL A 302 -31.77 -5.92 21.96
N GLN A 303 -31.49 -6.41 20.75
CA GLN A 303 -32.31 -7.38 20.04
C GLN A 303 -31.66 -8.76 20.14
N GLU A 304 -32.33 -9.69 20.77
CA GLU A 304 -31.88 -11.07 20.82
C GLU A 304 -32.18 -11.78 19.50
N ILE A 305 -31.18 -12.41 18.92
CA ILE A 305 -31.30 -13.20 17.70
C ILE A 305 -30.77 -14.61 17.95
N THR A 306 -31.54 -15.61 17.56
CA THR A 306 -31.09 -17.01 17.53
C THR A 306 -30.47 -17.28 16.18
N VAL A 307 -29.23 -17.72 16.16
CA VAL A 307 -28.47 -17.91 14.92
C VAL A 307 -28.07 -19.37 14.75
N GLN A 308 -28.26 -19.89 13.53
CA GLN A 308 -27.63 -21.13 13.08
C GLN A 308 -26.41 -20.77 12.20
N PRO A 309 -25.28 -21.50 12.33
CA PRO A 309 -24.09 -21.23 11.56
C PRO A 309 -24.34 -21.49 10.06
N ASP A 310 -24.04 -20.47 9.21
CA ASP A 310 -24.07 -20.60 7.75
C ASP A 310 -22.63 -20.50 7.20
N VAL A 311 -21.95 -21.64 7.18
CA VAL A 311 -20.58 -21.76 6.68
C VAL A 311 -20.52 -21.48 5.18
N GLN A 312 -21.55 -21.84 4.41
CA GLN A 312 -21.53 -21.64 2.96
C GLN A 312 -21.58 -20.16 2.61
N GLN A 313 -22.36 -19.36 3.33
CA GLN A 313 -22.40 -17.92 3.19
C GLN A 313 -21.02 -17.31 3.48
N ALA A 314 -20.36 -17.74 4.54
CA ALA A 314 -19.02 -17.28 4.88
C ALA A 314 -18.00 -17.59 3.79
N VAL A 315 -17.99 -18.83 3.27
CA VAL A 315 -17.08 -19.23 2.18
C VAL A 315 -17.27 -18.40 0.92
N ALA A 316 -18.51 -17.99 0.61
CA ALA A 316 -18.80 -17.17 -0.57
C ALA A 316 -18.38 -15.69 -0.39
N ASN A 317 -18.55 -15.15 0.82
CA ASN A 317 -18.43 -13.71 1.05
C ASN A 317 -17.05 -13.26 1.58
N ARG A 318 -16.33 -14.14 2.29
CA ARG A 318 -15.07 -13.78 2.97
C ARG A 318 -13.97 -13.35 1.97
N PRO A 319 -13.50 -12.09 2.05
CA PRO A 319 -12.48 -11.61 1.15
C PRO A 319 -11.12 -12.32 1.34
N GLU A 320 -10.84 -12.85 2.54
CA GLU A 320 -9.60 -13.60 2.81
C GLU A 320 -9.50 -14.89 2.01
N LEU A 321 -10.63 -15.59 1.79
CA LEU A 321 -10.65 -16.78 0.93
C LEU A 321 -10.45 -16.43 -0.53
N LYS A 322 -11.03 -15.30 -0.98
CA LYS A 322 -10.82 -14.79 -2.34
C LYS A 322 -9.34 -14.41 -2.55
N LEU A 323 -8.68 -13.80 -1.56
CA LEU A 323 -7.25 -13.51 -1.58
C LEU A 323 -6.41 -14.78 -1.75
N LEU A 324 -6.69 -15.82 -0.98
CA LEU A 324 -5.96 -17.09 -1.07
C LEU A 324 -6.23 -17.81 -2.40
N GLN A 325 -7.45 -17.78 -2.91
CA GLN A 325 -7.76 -18.30 -4.24
C GLN A 325 -6.96 -17.56 -5.33
N ASN A 326 -6.92 -16.22 -5.27
CA ASN A 326 -6.11 -15.43 -6.19
C ASN A 326 -4.62 -15.76 -6.07
N THR A 327 -4.12 -16.10 -4.87
CA THR A 327 -2.74 -16.55 -4.67
C THR A 327 -2.48 -17.88 -5.37
N VAL A 328 -3.42 -18.83 -5.32
CA VAL A 328 -3.35 -20.08 -6.09
C VAL A 328 -3.27 -19.77 -7.60
N ASP A 329 -4.15 -18.92 -8.09
CA ASP A 329 -4.20 -18.55 -9.51
C ASP A 329 -2.92 -17.81 -9.95
N LEU A 330 -2.37 -16.95 -9.10
CA LEU A 330 -1.10 -16.24 -9.30
C LEU A 330 0.06 -17.24 -9.49
N THR A 331 0.18 -18.21 -8.59
CA THR A 331 1.26 -19.22 -8.67
C THR A 331 1.13 -20.09 -9.93
N GLN A 332 -0.10 -20.41 -10.36
CA GLN A 332 -0.35 -21.12 -11.62
C GLN A 332 0.08 -20.31 -12.84
N GLN A 333 -0.22 -19.00 -12.88
CA GLN A 333 0.22 -18.13 -13.99
C GLN A 333 1.73 -17.93 -13.98
N THR A 334 2.35 -17.80 -12.80
CA THR A 334 3.81 -17.77 -12.65
C THR A 334 4.45 -19.04 -13.20
N THR A 335 3.84 -20.21 -12.97
CA THR A 335 4.29 -21.49 -13.55
C THR A 335 4.21 -21.47 -15.10
N LYS A 336 3.15 -20.84 -15.68
CA LYS A 336 3.04 -20.69 -17.14
C LYS A 336 4.09 -19.72 -17.70
N GLU A 337 4.34 -18.61 -17.00
CA GLU A 337 5.38 -17.65 -17.37
C GLU A 337 6.78 -18.29 -17.38
N LEU A 338 7.09 -19.10 -16.37
CA LEU A 338 8.35 -19.85 -16.31
C LEU A 338 8.46 -20.87 -17.45
N LYS A 339 7.38 -21.58 -17.80
CA LYS A 339 7.37 -22.49 -18.94
C LYS A 339 7.66 -21.78 -20.26
N ALA A 340 7.21 -20.54 -20.41
CA ALA A 340 7.43 -19.73 -21.60
C ALA A 340 8.92 -19.44 -21.88
N LEU A 341 9.79 -19.51 -20.85
CA LEU A 341 11.24 -19.31 -21.00
C LEU A 341 11.93 -20.37 -21.89
N ASN A 342 11.31 -21.55 -22.05
CA ASN A 342 11.83 -22.63 -22.92
C ASN A 342 11.15 -22.64 -24.31
N LEU A 343 10.24 -21.73 -24.57
CA LEU A 343 9.55 -21.65 -25.85
C LEU A 343 10.24 -20.63 -26.77
N PRO A 344 10.11 -20.81 -28.11
CA PRO A 344 10.62 -19.83 -29.08
C PRO A 344 10.06 -18.44 -28.79
N GLN A 345 10.88 -17.41 -29.04
CA GLN A 345 10.51 -16.00 -28.93
C GLN A 345 10.74 -15.32 -30.26
N VAL A 346 9.76 -14.59 -30.76
CA VAL A 346 9.81 -13.89 -32.03
C VAL A 346 9.51 -12.42 -31.82
N MET A 347 10.42 -11.56 -32.25
CA MET A 347 10.26 -10.10 -32.20
C MET A 347 10.52 -9.51 -33.57
N LEU A 348 9.72 -8.54 -33.98
CA LEU A 348 10.03 -7.63 -35.06
C LEU A 348 10.91 -6.51 -34.53
N THR A 349 11.96 -6.19 -35.26
CA THR A 349 12.85 -5.06 -34.99
C THR A 349 12.95 -4.20 -36.22
N GLY A 350 12.95 -2.90 -36.04
CA GLY A 350 13.17 -1.97 -37.13
C GLY A 350 13.70 -0.66 -36.60
N GLY A 351 14.31 0.13 -37.47
CA GLY A 351 14.82 1.39 -37.02
C GLY A 351 15.50 2.22 -38.09
N TYR A 352 15.93 3.41 -37.69
CA TYR A 352 16.76 4.28 -38.48
C TYR A 352 18.02 4.60 -37.63
N ALA A 353 19.17 4.28 -38.20
CA ALA A 353 20.45 4.56 -37.57
C ALA A 353 21.25 5.58 -38.38
N VAL A 354 22.00 6.43 -37.71
CA VAL A 354 22.88 7.45 -38.29
C VAL A 354 24.28 7.25 -37.70
N THR A 355 25.28 7.22 -38.57
CA THR A 355 26.67 7.08 -38.15
C THR A 355 27.55 8.17 -38.79
N ASN A 356 28.61 8.57 -38.09
CA ASN A 356 29.70 9.37 -38.63
C ASN A 356 31.03 8.77 -38.10
N PRO A 357 31.93 8.26 -38.91
CA PRO A 357 31.87 8.17 -40.39
C PRO A 357 30.68 7.30 -40.89
N ASN A 358 30.25 7.59 -42.14
CA ASN A 358 29.20 6.81 -42.78
C ASN A 358 29.72 5.40 -43.15
N THR A 359 29.32 4.41 -42.35
CA THR A 359 29.78 3.03 -42.53
C THR A 359 29.27 2.35 -43.82
N PHE A 360 28.22 2.88 -44.43
CA PHE A 360 27.63 2.32 -45.64
C PHE A 360 28.12 3.01 -46.92
N ASN A 361 28.93 4.08 -46.83
CA ASN A 361 29.52 4.76 -47.96
C ASN A 361 31.02 4.97 -47.73
N GLY A 362 31.79 3.86 -47.71
CA GLY A 362 33.24 3.88 -47.67
C GLY A 362 33.85 4.59 -46.43
N PHE A 363 33.13 4.60 -45.32
CA PHE A 363 33.53 5.35 -44.09
C PHE A 363 33.76 6.85 -44.33
N GLU A 364 33.04 7.43 -45.30
CA GLU A 364 33.13 8.88 -45.56
C GLU A 364 32.84 9.68 -44.24
N LYS A 365 33.67 10.68 -44.01
CA LYS A 365 33.61 11.55 -42.76
C LYS A 365 32.41 12.50 -42.85
N LYS A 366 31.21 11.94 -43.02
CA LYS A 366 29.90 12.59 -43.02
C LYS A 366 28.91 11.76 -42.28
N PHE A 367 27.83 12.38 -41.77
CA PHE A 367 26.71 11.66 -41.23
C PHE A 367 25.97 10.92 -42.38
N GLY A 368 25.82 9.62 -42.24
CA GLY A 368 25.02 8.78 -43.11
C GLY A 368 24.00 7.98 -42.35
N GLY A 369 22.77 7.96 -42.83
CA GLY A 369 21.67 7.21 -42.23
C GLY A 369 21.20 6.06 -43.07
N PHE A 370 20.71 5.03 -42.41
CA PHE A 370 20.05 3.89 -43.04
C PHE A 370 18.89 3.38 -42.17
N TRP A 371 17.90 2.79 -42.80
CA TRP A 371 16.83 2.09 -42.09
C TRP A 371 17.03 0.59 -42.19
N ASN A 372 16.54 -0.13 -41.21
CA ASN A 372 16.52 -1.59 -41.20
C ASN A 372 15.18 -2.11 -40.70
N LEU A 373 14.81 -3.29 -41.17
CA LEU A 373 13.68 -4.08 -40.68
C LEU A 373 14.15 -5.53 -40.58
N GLY A 374 13.87 -6.17 -39.48
CA GLY A 374 14.31 -7.53 -39.23
C GLY A 374 13.35 -8.29 -38.34
N VAL A 375 13.55 -9.60 -38.29
CA VAL A 375 12.87 -10.51 -37.37
C VAL A 375 13.95 -11.14 -36.52
N LEU A 376 13.82 -10.99 -35.18
CA LEU A 376 14.69 -11.69 -34.24
C LEU A 376 13.95 -12.90 -33.69
N VAL A 377 14.52 -14.08 -33.92
CA VAL A 377 14.01 -15.34 -33.38
C VAL A 377 15.02 -15.89 -32.38
N ARG A 378 14.57 -16.10 -31.13
CA ARG A 378 15.36 -16.73 -30.10
C ARG A 378 14.72 -18.06 -29.73
N VAL A 379 15.48 -19.15 -29.88
CA VAL A 379 15.06 -20.50 -29.48
C VAL A 379 16.03 -21.02 -28.42
N PRO A 380 15.61 -21.15 -27.16
CA PRO A 380 16.45 -21.77 -26.14
C PRO A 380 16.62 -23.27 -26.46
N VAL A 381 17.85 -23.71 -26.76
CA VAL A 381 18.12 -25.11 -27.12
C VAL A 381 18.52 -25.91 -25.90
N TRP A 382 19.36 -25.35 -25.04
CA TRP A 382 19.87 -26.05 -23.88
C TRP A 382 20.12 -25.09 -22.70
N ASN A 383 19.64 -25.44 -21.49
CA ASN A 383 19.78 -24.63 -20.28
C ASN A 383 20.05 -25.47 -19.02
N TRP A 384 20.62 -26.67 -19.16
CA TRP A 384 20.96 -27.57 -18.04
C TRP A 384 19.77 -27.89 -17.12
N ASN A 385 18.55 -27.95 -17.66
CA ASN A 385 17.29 -28.13 -16.95
C ASN A 385 16.91 -26.99 -15.97
N ASP A 386 17.53 -25.81 -16.03
CA ASP A 386 17.22 -24.68 -15.16
C ASP A 386 15.69 -24.39 -15.13
N THR A 387 15.07 -24.22 -16.30
CA THR A 387 13.62 -23.97 -16.39
C THR A 387 12.79 -25.12 -15.80
N LYS A 388 13.22 -26.38 -15.99
CA LYS A 388 12.52 -27.54 -15.42
C LYS A 388 12.51 -27.50 -13.87
N TYR A 389 13.63 -27.14 -13.26
CA TYR A 389 13.70 -27.01 -11.81
C TYR A 389 12.88 -25.81 -11.30
N LYS A 390 12.93 -24.65 -11.98
CA LYS A 390 12.10 -23.48 -11.68
C LYS A 390 10.61 -23.80 -11.77
N VAL A 391 10.18 -24.52 -12.82
CA VAL A 391 8.79 -24.96 -12.97
C VAL A 391 8.37 -25.90 -11.84
N ARG A 392 9.21 -26.86 -11.45
CA ARG A 392 8.91 -27.75 -10.32
C ARG A 392 8.82 -26.98 -8.99
N ALA A 393 9.71 -26.04 -8.76
CA ALA A 393 9.65 -25.16 -7.59
C ALA A 393 8.34 -24.34 -7.54
N SER A 394 7.95 -23.77 -8.69
CA SER A 394 6.69 -23.01 -8.81
C SER A 394 5.43 -23.89 -8.64
N GLN A 395 5.48 -25.14 -9.11
CA GLN A 395 4.42 -26.13 -8.85
C GLN A 395 4.31 -26.47 -7.35
N GLY A 396 5.46 -26.56 -6.65
CA GLY A 396 5.50 -26.68 -5.19
C GLY A 396 4.83 -25.49 -4.50
N ALA A 397 5.11 -24.27 -4.96
CA ALA A 397 4.44 -23.07 -4.43
C ALA A 397 2.91 -23.09 -4.66
N THR A 398 2.45 -23.62 -5.79
CA THR A 398 1.01 -23.82 -6.04
C THR A 398 0.40 -24.85 -5.06
N THR A 399 1.14 -25.91 -4.74
CA THR A 399 0.68 -26.90 -3.75
C THR A 399 0.58 -26.26 -2.37
N ILE A 400 1.56 -25.46 -1.95
CA ILE A 400 1.51 -24.71 -0.69
C ILE A 400 0.28 -23.81 -0.65
N ALA A 401 0.05 -22.98 -1.69
CA ALA A 401 -1.08 -22.08 -1.76
C ALA A 401 -2.44 -22.82 -1.67
N ASN A 402 -2.55 -24.00 -2.27
CA ASN A 402 -3.76 -24.84 -2.14
C ASN A 402 -3.96 -25.38 -0.71
N LEU A 403 -2.89 -25.77 -0.04
CA LEU A 403 -2.96 -26.22 1.36
C LEU A 403 -3.34 -25.07 2.30
N GLU A 404 -2.77 -23.88 2.09
CA GLU A 404 -3.13 -22.67 2.85
C GLU A 404 -4.61 -22.27 2.63
N LEU A 405 -5.11 -22.40 1.41
CA LEU A 405 -6.53 -22.16 1.11
C LEU A 405 -7.44 -23.18 1.81
N ALA A 406 -7.05 -24.45 1.84
CA ALA A 406 -7.81 -25.50 2.54
C ALA A 406 -7.80 -25.26 4.06
N ASP A 407 -6.66 -24.99 4.66
CA ASP A 407 -6.53 -24.66 6.09
C ASP A 407 -7.34 -23.41 6.47
N ALA A 408 -7.32 -22.38 5.61
CA ALA A 408 -8.12 -21.17 5.85
C ALA A 408 -9.63 -21.45 5.81
N ARG A 409 -10.09 -22.35 4.95
CA ARG A 409 -11.51 -22.78 4.92
C ARG A 409 -11.92 -23.47 6.22
N GLU A 410 -11.10 -24.39 6.72
CA GLU A 410 -11.34 -25.07 7.99
C GLU A 410 -11.34 -24.07 9.17
N LYS A 411 -10.41 -23.11 9.20
CA LYS A 411 -10.38 -22.05 10.22
C LYS A 411 -11.59 -21.14 10.16
N ILE A 412 -12.08 -20.79 8.98
CA ILE A 412 -13.29 -19.98 8.82
C ILE A 412 -14.54 -20.75 9.26
N GLU A 413 -14.64 -22.03 8.92
CA GLU A 413 -15.73 -22.89 9.42
C GLU A 413 -15.74 -22.93 10.95
N LEU A 414 -14.57 -23.12 11.58
CA LEU A 414 -14.44 -23.08 13.03
C LEU A 414 -14.85 -21.71 13.60
N GLN A 415 -14.41 -20.62 12.98
CA GLN A 415 -14.71 -19.24 13.42
C GLN A 415 -16.22 -18.94 13.34
N VAL A 416 -16.89 -19.34 12.26
CA VAL A 416 -18.35 -19.17 12.11
C VAL A 416 -19.10 -19.92 13.20
N ASN A 417 -18.73 -21.17 13.46
CA ASN A 417 -19.33 -21.96 14.53
C ASN A 417 -19.09 -21.32 15.90
N GLN A 418 -17.85 -20.90 16.20
CA GLN A 418 -17.53 -20.21 17.47
C GLN A 418 -18.32 -18.92 17.64
N SER A 419 -18.41 -18.09 16.60
CA SER A 419 -19.19 -16.85 16.66
C SER A 419 -20.68 -17.10 16.85
N SER A 420 -21.24 -18.13 16.24
CA SER A 420 -22.63 -18.55 16.46
C SER A 420 -22.87 -19.01 17.91
N PHE A 421 -21.96 -19.80 18.48
CA PHE A 421 -22.02 -20.19 19.88
C PHE A 421 -21.92 -18.98 20.81
N ARG A 422 -21.06 -18.01 20.52
CA ARG A 422 -20.93 -16.77 21.31
C ARG A 422 -22.20 -15.95 21.34
N VAL A 423 -22.89 -15.79 20.19
CA VAL A 423 -24.19 -15.09 20.16
C VAL A 423 -25.20 -15.79 21.07
N ASN A 424 -25.33 -17.12 20.98
CA ASN A 424 -26.26 -17.87 21.80
C ASN A 424 -25.87 -17.85 23.29
N GLU A 425 -24.57 -17.85 23.61
CA GLU A 425 -24.06 -17.70 24.98
C GLU A 425 -24.37 -16.31 25.53
N ALA A 426 -24.11 -15.24 24.73
CA ALA A 426 -24.38 -13.87 25.13
C ALA A 426 -25.88 -13.65 25.44
N ASN A 427 -26.78 -14.19 24.63
CA ASN A 427 -28.22 -14.14 24.89
C ASN A 427 -28.59 -14.84 26.22
N LYS A 428 -28.01 -16.01 26.50
CA LYS A 428 -28.23 -16.70 27.80
C LYS A 428 -27.69 -15.91 28.98
N LYS A 429 -26.48 -15.33 28.84
CA LYS A 429 -25.88 -14.44 29.87
C LYS A 429 -26.78 -13.23 30.13
N LEU A 430 -27.33 -12.61 29.07
CA LEU A 430 -28.25 -11.49 29.21
C LEU A 430 -29.51 -11.86 29.99
N ALA A 431 -30.12 -13.00 29.68
CA ALA A 431 -31.29 -13.49 30.39
C ALA A 431 -30.98 -13.74 31.89
N MET A 432 -29.81 -14.33 32.19
CA MET A 432 -29.36 -14.53 33.59
C MET A 432 -29.07 -13.21 34.29
N ALA A 433 -28.42 -12.24 33.63
CA ALA A 433 -28.11 -10.93 34.21
C ALA A 433 -29.41 -10.17 34.52
N LYS A 434 -30.43 -10.21 33.66
CA LYS A 434 -31.76 -9.63 33.92
C LYS A 434 -32.45 -10.26 35.14
N ALA A 435 -32.31 -11.56 35.34
CA ALA A 435 -32.84 -12.23 36.54
C ALA A 435 -32.04 -11.84 37.81
N ASN A 436 -30.70 -11.79 37.68
CA ASN A 436 -29.84 -11.44 38.81
C ASN A 436 -30.07 -10.03 39.31
N ILE A 437 -30.22 -9.03 38.40
CA ILE A 437 -30.50 -7.66 38.82
C ILE A 437 -31.82 -7.54 39.55
N ALA A 438 -32.89 -8.21 39.12
CA ALA A 438 -34.16 -8.24 39.80
C ALA A 438 -34.04 -8.78 41.24
N HIS A 439 -33.25 -9.86 41.44
CA HIS A 439 -33.00 -10.42 42.79
C HIS A 439 -32.13 -9.50 43.61
N ALA A 440 -31.11 -8.86 43.03
CA ALA A 440 -30.23 -7.92 43.73
C ALA A 440 -30.96 -6.65 44.19
N GLU A 441 -31.89 -6.14 43.39
CA GLU A 441 -32.74 -4.98 43.71
C GLU A 441 -33.67 -5.30 44.91
N GLU A 442 -34.32 -6.47 44.89
CA GLU A 442 -35.18 -6.89 46.00
C GLU A 442 -34.37 -7.13 47.29
N ASN A 443 -33.18 -7.76 47.16
CA ASN A 443 -32.27 -7.91 48.31
C ASN A 443 -31.86 -6.56 48.89
N LEU A 444 -31.47 -5.61 48.03
CA LEU A 444 -31.11 -4.27 48.45
C LEU A 444 -32.28 -3.53 49.10
N ARG A 445 -33.47 -3.62 48.54
CA ARG A 445 -34.70 -3.05 49.09
C ARG A 445 -34.95 -3.58 50.49
N THR A 446 -34.89 -4.90 50.65
CA THR A 446 -35.10 -5.57 51.95
C THR A 446 -34.05 -5.18 53.01
N ALA A 447 -32.76 -5.17 52.60
CA ALA A 447 -31.67 -4.76 53.46
C ALA A 447 -31.79 -3.30 53.92
N ASN A 448 -32.19 -2.38 53.03
CA ASN A 448 -32.42 -0.97 53.37
C ASN A 448 -33.59 -0.78 54.34
N ILE A 449 -34.68 -1.54 54.21
CA ILE A 449 -35.78 -1.48 55.18
C ILE A 449 -35.33 -2.02 56.52
N GLY A 450 -34.72 -3.22 56.55
CA GLY A 450 -34.24 -3.81 57.80
C GLY A 450 -33.21 -2.95 58.55
N PHE A 451 -32.38 -2.21 57.81
CA PHE A 451 -31.42 -1.26 58.38
C PHE A 451 -32.13 -0.07 59.06
N ARG A 452 -33.12 0.52 58.40
CA ARG A 452 -33.91 1.64 58.95
C ARG A 452 -34.68 1.24 60.22
N GLU A 453 -35.16 0.00 60.25
CA GLU A 453 -35.86 -0.53 61.39
C GLU A 453 -34.92 -1.11 62.49
N GLY A 454 -33.60 -1.05 62.27
CA GLY A 454 -32.58 -1.50 63.21
C GLY A 454 -32.39 -3.02 63.31
N PHE A 455 -32.96 -3.81 62.39
CA PHE A 455 -32.84 -5.27 62.34
C PHE A 455 -31.63 -5.80 61.59
N VAL A 456 -30.98 -4.95 60.74
CA VAL A 456 -29.90 -5.36 59.87
C VAL A 456 -28.69 -4.43 60.13
N SER A 457 -27.50 -5.03 60.16
CA SER A 457 -26.24 -4.28 60.35
C SER A 457 -25.85 -3.43 59.16
N THR A 458 -25.06 -2.39 59.38
CA THR A 458 -24.44 -1.55 58.32
C THR A 458 -23.66 -2.39 57.30
N THR A 459 -22.96 -3.43 57.78
CA THR A 459 -22.18 -4.34 56.91
C THR A 459 -23.09 -5.09 55.93
N THR A 460 -24.24 -5.60 56.39
CA THR A 460 -25.19 -6.32 55.52
C THR A 460 -25.80 -5.40 54.46
N VAL A 461 -26.09 -4.15 54.77
CA VAL A 461 -26.56 -3.16 53.80
C VAL A 461 -25.47 -2.85 52.77
N MET A 462 -24.22 -2.69 53.20
CA MET A 462 -23.09 -2.49 52.28
C MET A 462 -22.88 -3.68 51.36
N GLU A 463 -23.02 -4.92 51.83
CA GLU A 463 -22.95 -6.13 51.04
C GLU A 463 -24.08 -6.16 49.97
N ALA A 464 -25.31 -5.81 50.34
CA ALA A 464 -26.43 -5.71 49.43
C ALA A 464 -26.21 -4.65 48.35
N HIS A 465 -25.68 -3.46 48.72
CA HIS A 465 -25.32 -2.42 47.73
C HIS A 465 -24.21 -2.87 46.78
N THR A 466 -23.17 -3.54 47.29
CA THR A 466 -22.07 -4.07 46.45
C THR A 466 -22.57 -5.18 45.50
N THR A 467 -23.47 -6.03 45.96
CA THR A 467 -24.10 -7.07 45.16
C THR A 467 -24.95 -6.47 44.05
N TRP A 468 -25.77 -5.46 44.37
CA TRP A 468 -26.54 -4.71 43.38
C TRP A 468 -25.65 -4.01 42.33
N LEU A 469 -24.59 -3.32 42.76
CA LEU A 469 -23.62 -2.68 41.86
C LEU A 469 -22.99 -3.70 40.90
N SER A 470 -22.59 -4.87 41.44
CA SER A 470 -22.03 -5.95 40.63
C SER A 470 -23.05 -6.51 39.64
N ALA A 471 -24.28 -6.74 40.01
CA ALA A 471 -25.35 -7.23 39.14
C ALA A 471 -25.68 -6.20 38.03
N GLN A 472 -25.72 -4.91 38.37
CA GLN A 472 -25.96 -3.84 37.38
C GLN A 472 -24.80 -3.74 36.36
N SER A 473 -23.54 -3.83 36.83
CA SER A 473 -22.38 -3.87 35.93
C SER A 473 -22.41 -5.11 35.00
N GLN A 474 -22.80 -6.27 35.57
CA GLN A 474 -22.92 -7.50 34.77
C GLN A 474 -24.04 -7.41 33.71
N LEU A 475 -25.14 -6.69 34.02
CA LEU A 475 -26.21 -6.46 33.04
C LEU A 475 -25.69 -5.60 31.87
N ILE A 476 -25.01 -4.46 32.17
CA ILE A 476 -24.40 -3.62 31.15
C ILE A 476 -23.43 -4.43 30.29
N ASP A 477 -22.57 -5.24 30.90
CA ASP A 477 -21.63 -6.09 30.17
C ASP A 477 -22.32 -7.11 29.29
N ALA A 478 -23.40 -7.76 29.77
CA ALA A 478 -24.16 -8.74 29.00
C ALA A 478 -24.90 -8.11 27.79
N GLU A 479 -25.43 -6.90 27.95
CA GLU A 479 -26.06 -6.14 26.85
C GLU A 479 -25.06 -5.77 25.77
N ILE A 480 -23.88 -5.32 26.13
CA ILE A 480 -22.78 -5.01 25.21
C ILE A 480 -22.24 -6.29 24.55
N ASP A 481 -22.10 -7.39 25.31
CA ASP A 481 -21.66 -8.68 24.76
C ASP A 481 -22.58 -9.21 23.66
N VAL A 482 -23.90 -9.02 23.79
CA VAL A 482 -24.85 -9.38 22.71
C VAL A 482 -24.58 -8.55 21.46
N LYS A 483 -24.39 -7.23 21.57
CA LYS A 483 -24.06 -6.35 20.44
C LYS A 483 -22.76 -6.78 19.74
N LEU A 484 -21.69 -6.96 20.53
CA LEU A 484 -20.37 -7.31 20.01
C LEU A 484 -20.34 -8.72 19.39
N SER A 485 -21.03 -9.70 19.98
CA SER A 485 -21.10 -11.05 19.42
C SER A 485 -21.85 -11.09 18.08
N GLN A 486 -22.88 -10.25 17.90
CA GLN A 486 -23.58 -10.09 16.61
C GLN A 486 -22.66 -9.48 15.55
N VAL A 487 -21.88 -8.45 15.89
CA VAL A 487 -20.89 -7.84 14.98
C VAL A 487 -19.79 -8.85 14.62
N GLU A 488 -19.30 -9.63 15.59
CA GLU A 488 -18.31 -10.68 15.36
C GLU A 488 -18.84 -11.76 14.40
N LEU A 489 -20.10 -12.14 14.55
CA LEU A 489 -20.75 -13.09 13.64
C LEU A 489 -20.89 -12.52 12.22
N GLN A 490 -21.31 -11.26 12.07
CA GLN A 490 -21.38 -10.59 10.76
C GLN A 490 -20.01 -10.55 10.09
N LYS A 491 -18.95 -10.25 10.85
CA LYS A 491 -17.58 -10.33 10.34
C LYS A 491 -17.20 -11.75 9.95
N ALA A 492 -17.52 -12.75 10.77
CA ALA A 492 -17.24 -14.16 10.49
C ALA A 492 -17.95 -14.66 9.22
N LEU A 493 -19.16 -14.18 8.96
CA LEU A 493 -19.92 -14.45 7.74
C LEU A 493 -19.48 -13.63 6.52
N GLY A 494 -18.63 -12.60 6.70
CA GLY A 494 -18.24 -11.70 5.64
C GLY A 494 -19.34 -10.74 5.19
N THR A 495 -20.31 -10.45 6.06
CA THR A 495 -21.50 -9.61 5.78
C THR A 495 -21.46 -8.26 6.51
N LEU A 496 -20.37 -7.91 7.15
CA LEU A 496 -20.20 -6.62 7.84
C LEU A 496 -20.02 -5.50 6.82
N GLU A 497 -21.00 -4.61 6.71
CA GLU A 497 -21.05 -3.49 5.75
C GLU A 497 -21.06 -2.11 6.44
#